data_888965d2a8cf975870fc80f5c2688fe1
#
_entry.id   888965d2a8cf975870fc80f5c2688fe1
#
_cell.length_a   1.000
_cell.length_b   1.000
_cell.length_c   1.000
_cell.angle_alpha   90.00
_cell.angle_beta   90.00
_cell.angle_gamma   90.00
#
_symmetry.space_group_name_H-M   'P 1'
#
loop_
_entity.id
_entity.type
_entity.pdbx_description
1 polymer ?
#
loop_
_entity_poly.entity_id
_entity_poly.type
_entity_poly.pdbx_seq_one_letter_code
_entity_poly.pdbx_strand_id
1 'polypeptide(L)'
;MKKLFSNYFFNFAFIVFLTLLGLWFALFDSYKTVFATVSAMPLWRVVIIVAWGLAPQFVYGVILTIMARSLNQKYPYRHGLVNALIGTFVSGITPSATGGQFAQTYAFKKQGLSATQGAGLIWMDFYINEIVLVGVTLFFFLLKMASFRSPSITLVFAIGLVVNISIIALLWIMVEYPKLYHIIFNWIIMILGKLRFIKNKEKIIEGWNAQMVHFHDAVEAVAGNRILVIKIAALYVVRLLMYFTTPYIIAQLLGLQVSFSQFLEFIALASFVSMANTFVPLPGASGATEGLFVLVFSTVIGKAGAASMMIFWRFATFYVPLLVGGFIFIRLKRVRRVAIAEETIKDLE
;
A
#
# COMPACT_ATOMS: atom_id res chain seq x y z
N MET A 1 -1.80 -22.92 -14.05
CA MET A 1 -2.19 -21.74 -13.25
C MET A 1 -1.02 -20.88 -12.79
N LYS A 2 0.12 -21.41 -12.29
CA LYS A 2 1.30 -20.58 -11.85
C LYS A 2 1.88 -19.64 -12.93
N LYS A 3 1.85 -19.99 -14.21
CA LYS A 3 2.36 -19.12 -15.31
C LYS A 3 1.45 -17.93 -15.66
N LEU A 4 0.15 -18.02 -15.45
CA LEU A 4 -0.81 -16.94 -15.73
C LEU A 4 -0.66 -15.78 -14.75
N PHE A 5 -0.54 -16.06 -13.45
CA PHE A 5 -0.39 -15.01 -12.41
C PHE A 5 1.02 -14.38 -12.35
N SER A 6 2.01 -14.96 -13.04
CA SER A 6 3.34 -14.36 -13.20
C SER A 6 3.42 -13.35 -14.37
N ASN A 7 2.37 -13.24 -15.18
CA ASN A 7 2.33 -12.32 -16.31
C ASN A 7 1.76 -10.97 -15.89
N TYR A 8 2.60 -9.94 -15.88
CA TYR A 8 2.20 -8.56 -15.53
C TYR A 8 1.05 -8.03 -16.37
N PHE A 9 0.98 -8.41 -17.64
CA PHE A 9 -0.11 -8.02 -18.54
C PHE A 9 -1.44 -8.66 -18.11
N PHE A 10 -1.43 -9.96 -17.76
CA PHE A 10 -2.62 -10.65 -17.25
C PHE A 10 -3.13 -10.02 -15.96
N ASN A 11 -2.23 -9.73 -14.99
CA ASN A 11 -2.62 -9.09 -13.74
C ASN A 11 -3.18 -7.69 -13.97
N PHE A 12 -2.59 -6.91 -14.88
CA PHE A 12 -3.11 -5.59 -15.24
C PHE A 12 -4.50 -5.70 -15.90
N ALA A 13 -4.67 -6.60 -16.86
CA ALA A 13 -5.97 -6.85 -17.50
C ALA A 13 -7.02 -7.32 -16.48
N PHE A 14 -6.62 -8.16 -15.52
CA PHE A 14 -7.50 -8.63 -14.46
C PHE A 14 -7.92 -7.50 -13.49
N ILE A 15 -7.00 -6.58 -13.14
CA ILE A 15 -7.33 -5.37 -12.37
C ILE A 15 -8.34 -4.52 -13.12
N VAL A 16 -8.08 -4.24 -14.40
CA VAL A 16 -9.01 -3.48 -15.25
C VAL A 16 -10.38 -4.13 -15.30
N PHE A 17 -10.43 -5.45 -15.50
CA PHE A 17 -11.67 -6.22 -15.52
C PHE A 17 -12.44 -6.11 -14.19
N LEU A 18 -11.76 -6.34 -13.05
CA LEU A 18 -12.39 -6.22 -11.72
C LEU A 18 -12.87 -4.80 -11.42
N THR A 19 -12.11 -3.81 -11.86
CA THR A 19 -12.52 -2.40 -11.70
C THR A 19 -13.75 -2.08 -12.55
N LEU A 20 -13.78 -2.53 -13.80
CA LEU A 20 -14.94 -2.35 -14.67
C LEU A 20 -16.17 -3.07 -14.12
N LEU A 21 -15.98 -4.27 -13.55
CA LEU A 21 -17.04 -5.01 -12.89
C LEU A 21 -17.56 -4.25 -11.64
N GLY A 22 -16.68 -3.76 -10.79
CA GLY A 22 -17.05 -2.95 -9.63
C GLY A 22 -17.74 -1.64 -10.02
N LEU A 23 -17.25 -0.97 -11.07
CA LEU A 23 -17.90 0.19 -11.66
C LEU A 23 -19.30 -0.14 -12.21
N TRP A 24 -19.45 -1.26 -12.90
CA TRP A 24 -20.74 -1.73 -13.38
C TRP A 24 -21.76 -1.83 -12.26
N PHE A 25 -21.43 -2.54 -11.18
CA PHE A 25 -22.32 -2.65 -10.01
C PHE A 25 -22.60 -1.31 -9.34
N ALA A 26 -21.59 -0.45 -9.21
CA ALA A 26 -21.73 0.86 -8.58
C ALA A 26 -22.59 1.83 -9.42
N LEU A 27 -22.52 1.74 -10.75
CA LEU A 27 -23.11 2.70 -11.70
C LEU A 27 -24.46 2.23 -12.27
N PHE A 28 -24.87 0.96 -12.10
CA PHE A 28 -25.98 0.34 -12.81
C PHE A 28 -27.24 1.21 -12.86
N ASP A 29 -27.60 1.88 -11.75
CA ASP A 29 -28.80 2.73 -11.66
C ASP A 29 -28.52 4.23 -11.91
N SER A 30 -27.25 4.65 -11.97
CA SER A 30 -26.88 6.07 -11.92
C SER A 30 -25.90 6.49 -13.03
N TYR A 31 -25.62 5.63 -14.01
CA TYR A 31 -24.55 5.82 -14.99
C TYR A 31 -24.68 7.13 -15.80
N LYS A 32 -25.91 7.54 -16.16
CA LYS A 32 -26.14 8.79 -16.93
C LYS A 32 -25.73 10.02 -16.12
N THR A 33 -26.16 10.10 -14.86
CA THR A 33 -25.82 11.22 -13.96
C THR A 33 -24.32 11.26 -13.68
N VAL A 34 -23.72 10.09 -13.43
CA VAL A 34 -22.28 9.98 -13.18
C VAL A 34 -21.48 10.37 -14.41
N PHE A 35 -21.85 9.89 -15.60
CA PHE A 35 -21.20 10.26 -16.86
C PHE A 35 -21.30 11.76 -17.14
N ALA A 36 -22.47 12.35 -16.96
CA ALA A 36 -22.66 13.79 -17.11
C ALA A 36 -21.78 14.60 -16.14
N THR A 37 -21.71 14.17 -14.86
CA THR A 37 -20.88 14.83 -13.84
C THR A 37 -19.39 14.73 -14.17
N VAL A 38 -18.92 13.54 -14.58
CA VAL A 38 -17.51 13.33 -14.93
C VAL A 38 -17.11 14.08 -16.19
N SER A 39 -17.96 14.07 -17.24
CA SER A 39 -17.66 14.75 -18.51
C SER A 39 -17.72 16.28 -18.41
N ALA A 40 -18.48 16.82 -17.46
CA ALA A 40 -18.56 18.25 -17.18
C ALA A 40 -17.39 18.78 -16.33
N MET A 41 -16.50 17.90 -15.81
CA MET A 41 -15.41 18.31 -14.93
C MET A 41 -14.33 19.10 -15.67
N PRO A 42 -14.06 20.37 -15.31
CA PRO A 42 -12.99 21.15 -15.90
C PRO A 42 -11.62 20.55 -15.64
N LEU A 43 -10.75 20.58 -16.63
CA LEU A 43 -9.40 19.95 -16.56
C LEU A 43 -8.57 20.43 -15.37
N TRP A 44 -8.64 21.73 -15.02
CA TRP A 44 -7.89 22.25 -13.87
C TRP A 44 -8.29 21.62 -12.53
N ARG A 45 -9.57 21.24 -12.35
CA ARG A 45 -10.03 20.52 -11.17
C ARG A 45 -9.46 19.09 -11.13
N VAL A 46 -9.43 18.43 -12.30
CA VAL A 46 -8.81 17.10 -12.42
C VAL A 46 -7.32 17.17 -12.06
N VAL A 47 -6.61 18.20 -12.52
CA VAL A 47 -5.19 18.42 -12.18
C VAL A 47 -4.99 18.57 -10.66
N ILE A 48 -5.84 19.35 -9.98
CA ILE A 48 -5.78 19.50 -8.51
C ILE A 48 -6.03 18.15 -7.82
N ILE A 49 -7.03 17.39 -8.24
CA ILE A 49 -7.35 16.07 -7.69
C ILE A 49 -6.16 15.12 -7.84
N VAL A 50 -5.55 15.08 -9.02
CA VAL A 50 -4.38 14.24 -9.30
C VAL A 50 -3.17 14.67 -8.47
N ALA A 51 -2.89 15.97 -8.40
CA ALA A 51 -1.79 16.51 -7.61
C ALA A 51 -1.95 16.16 -6.12
N TRP A 52 -3.16 16.32 -5.58
CA TRP A 52 -3.46 15.96 -4.20
C TRP A 52 -3.38 14.45 -3.97
N GLY A 53 -3.92 13.64 -4.88
CA GLY A 53 -3.86 12.17 -4.79
C GLY A 53 -2.43 11.60 -4.87
N LEU A 54 -1.51 12.30 -5.56
CA LEU A 54 -0.09 11.93 -5.61
C LEU A 54 0.70 12.40 -4.37
N ALA A 55 0.25 13.44 -3.67
CA ALA A 55 0.99 14.03 -2.57
C ALA A 55 1.36 13.03 -1.46
N PRO A 56 0.51 12.05 -1.05
CA PRO A 56 0.88 10.99 -0.11
C PRO A 56 2.11 10.16 -0.53
N GLN A 57 2.39 10.04 -1.84
CA GLN A 57 3.55 9.29 -2.32
C GLN A 57 4.87 10.04 -2.06
N PHE A 58 4.86 11.37 -2.09
CA PHE A 58 6.02 12.17 -1.73
C PHE A 58 6.34 12.03 -0.24
N VAL A 59 5.33 12.06 0.62
CA VAL A 59 5.50 11.81 2.07
C VAL A 59 6.03 10.39 2.31
N TYR A 60 5.52 9.40 1.58
CA TYR A 60 6.01 8.03 1.67
C TYR A 60 7.47 7.90 1.23
N GLY A 61 7.86 8.61 0.18
CA GLY A 61 9.28 8.72 -0.22
C GLY A 61 10.18 9.30 0.88
N VAL A 62 9.68 10.31 1.65
CA VAL A 62 10.39 10.85 2.83
C VAL A 62 10.53 9.79 3.92
N ILE A 63 9.45 9.07 4.25
CA ILE A 63 9.45 8.00 5.26
C ILE A 63 10.51 6.95 4.92
N LEU A 64 10.48 6.38 3.71
CA LEU A 64 11.46 5.38 3.27
C LEU A 64 12.89 5.92 3.25
N THR A 65 13.07 7.21 2.92
CA THR A 65 14.39 7.85 2.98
C THR A 65 14.92 7.95 4.40
N ILE A 66 14.08 8.39 5.34
CA ILE A 66 14.47 8.54 6.75
C ILE A 66 14.80 7.17 7.35
N MET A 67 14.02 6.15 7.05
CA MET A 67 14.28 4.78 7.47
C MET A 67 15.59 4.25 6.87
N ALA A 68 15.83 4.44 5.58
CA ALA A 68 17.08 4.01 4.96
C ALA A 68 18.31 4.76 5.52
N ARG A 69 18.15 6.01 5.94
CA ARG A 69 19.22 6.80 6.56
C ARG A 69 19.65 6.33 7.95
N SER A 70 18.83 5.54 8.64
CA SER A 70 19.27 4.89 9.89
C SER A 70 20.39 3.86 9.66
N LEU A 71 20.49 3.31 8.43
CA LEU A 71 21.54 2.37 8.02
C LEU A 71 22.58 3.00 7.11
N ASN A 72 22.20 3.96 6.28
CA ASN A 72 23.07 4.66 5.32
C ASN A 72 22.74 6.15 5.29
N GLN A 73 23.47 6.96 6.04
CA GLN A 73 23.22 8.40 6.21
C GLN A 73 23.18 9.20 4.89
N LYS A 74 23.88 8.73 3.84
CA LYS A 74 23.93 9.38 2.52
C LYS A 74 22.79 8.98 1.58
N TYR A 75 21.79 8.19 2.05
CA TYR A 75 20.69 7.74 1.19
C TYR A 75 19.86 8.94 0.68
N PRO A 76 19.75 9.16 -0.66
CA PRO A 76 19.12 10.34 -1.22
C PRO A 76 17.59 10.21 -1.30
N TYR A 77 16.85 11.30 -1.14
CA TYR A 77 15.38 11.34 -1.21
C TYR A 77 14.81 10.73 -2.50
N ARG A 78 15.45 11.00 -3.65
CA ARG A 78 15.02 10.43 -4.94
C ARG A 78 14.93 8.90 -4.92
N HIS A 79 15.79 8.22 -4.17
CA HIS A 79 15.76 6.77 -4.03
C HIS A 79 14.55 6.32 -3.20
N GLY A 80 14.23 7.02 -2.12
CA GLY A 80 13.03 6.75 -1.32
C GLY A 80 11.75 6.95 -2.12
N LEU A 81 11.66 8.04 -2.89
CA LEU A 81 10.49 8.30 -3.75
C LEU A 81 10.34 7.25 -4.85
N VAL A 82 11.43 6.88 -5.52
CA VAL A 82 11.44 5.80 -6.52
C VAL A 82 10.99 4.48 -5.89
N ASN A 83 11.48 4.16 -4.68
CA ASN A 83 11.10 2.96 -3.95
C ASN A 83 9.60 2.96 -3.58
N ALA A 84 9.07 4.09 -3.09
CA ALA A 84 7.65 4.26 -2.80
C ALA A 84 6.77 3.99 -4.03
N LEU A 85 7.10 4.57 -5.19
CA LEU A 85 6.35 4.43 -6.43
C LEU A 85 6.43 3.02 -7.02
N ILE A 86 7.61 2.37 -6.96
CA ILE A 86 7.76 0.96 -7.37
C ILE A 86 6.93 0.04 -6.47
N GLY A 87 6.97 0.27 -5.15
CA GLY A 87 6.15 -0.47 -4.20
C GLY A 87 4.66 -0.35 -4.52
N THR A 88 4.18 0.87 -4.74
CA THR A 88 2.78 1.15 -5.11
C THR A 88 2.37 0.44 -6.41
N PHE A 89 3.21 0.49 -7.43
CA PHE A 89 2.95 -0.22 -8.70
C PHE A 89 2.83 -1.72 -8.50
N VAL A 90 3.82 -2.35 -7.85
CA VAL A 90 3.83 -3.82 -7.72
C VAL A 90 2.74 -4.28 -6.74
N SER A 91 2.46 -3.52 -5.66
CA SER A 91 1.31 -3.77 -4.79
C SER A 91 0.00 -3.74 -5.55
N GLY A 92 -0.19 -2.76 -6.43
CA GLY A 92 -1.41 -2.61 -7.21
C GLY A 92 -1.69 -3.78 -8.16
N ILE A 93 -0.65 -4.43 -8.68
CA ILE A 93 -0.79 -5.56 -9.64
C ILE A 93 -0.65 -6.95 -9.00
N THR A 94 -0.49 -7.04 -7.69
CA THR A 94 -0.34 -8.31 -6.99
C THR A 94 -1.49 -8.56 -6.01
N PRO A 95 -1.93 -9.82 -5.84
CA PRO A 95 -2.95 -10.16 -4.85
C PRO A 95 -2.52 -9.71 -3.44
N SER A 96 -3.47 -9.21 -2.65
CA SER A 96 -3.25 -8.73 -1.29
C SER A 96 -2.11 -7.71 -1.15
N ALA A 97 -1.75 -7.00 -2.23
CA ALA A 97 -0.65 -6.02 -2.28
C ALA A 97 0.74 -6.56 -1.84
N THR A 98 0.91 -7.86 -1.65
CA THR A 98 2.11 -8.48 -1.06
C THR A 98 3.38 -8.31 -1.91
N GLY A 99 3.24 -8.19 -3.23
CA GLY A 99 4.37 -8.03 -4.13
C GLY A 99 5.12 -6.71 -3.96
N GLY A 100 4.46 -5.67 -3.47
CA GLY A 100 5.08 -4.36 -3.24
C GLY A 100 6.24 -4.41 -2.26
N GLN A 101 6.10 -5.11 -1.16
CA GLN A 101 7.14 -5.27 -0.13
C GLN A 101 8.41 -5.95 -0.70
N PHE A 102 8.22 -6.99 -1.53
CA PHE A 102 9.34 -7.64 -2.23
C PHE A 102 10.01 -6.71 -3.24
N ALA A 103 9.22 -5.92 -3.97
CA ALA A 103 9.74 -4.97 -4.93
C ALA A 103 10.53 -3.82 -4.26
N GLN A 104 10.06 -3.34 -3.11
CA GLN A 104 10.72 -2.32 -2.30
C GLN A 104 12.03 -2.84 -1.69
N THR A 105 12.03 -4.07 -1.16
CA THR A 105 13.23 -4.75 -0.68
C THR A 105 14.27 -4.89 -1.82
N TYR A 106 13.82 -5.27 -3.02
CA TYR A 106 14.68 -5.34 -4.19
C TYR A 106 15.20 -3.96 -4.61
N ALA A 107 14.36 -2.91 -4.55
CA ALA A 107 14.78 -1.54 -4.84
C ALA A 107 15.86 -1.08 -3.85
N PHE A 108 15.69 -1.30 -2.55
CA PHE A 108 16.71 -1.01 -1.53
C PHE A 108 18.02 -1.73 -1.82
N LYS A 109 17.97 -3.00 -2.21
CA LYS A 109 19.17 -3.76 -2.62
C LYS A 109 19.89 -3.10 -3.79
N LYS A 110 19.16 -2.59 -4.79
CA LYS A 110 19.75 -1.88 -5.93
C LYS A 110 20.28 -0.48 -5.59
N GLN A 111 19.85 0.06 -4.48
CA GLN A 111 20.19 1.38 -3.98
C GLN A 111 21.30 1.33 -2.90
N GLY A 112 21.98 0.19 -2.73
CA GLY A 112 23.17 0.04 -1.90
C GLY A 112 22.98 -0.52 -0.50
N LEU A 113 21.76 -0.97 -0.15
CA LEU A 113 21.50 -1.74 1.07
C LEU A 113 21.57 -3.25 0.79
N SER A 114 21.77 -4.09 1.82
CA SER A 114 21.60 -5.53 1.65
C SER A 114 20.10 -5.87 1.48
N ALA A 115 19.80 -7.04 0.89
CA ALA A 115 18.41 -7.46 0.74
C ALA A 115 17.71 -7.65 2.09
N THR A 116 18.44 -8.16 3.09
CA THR A 116 17.95 -8.39 4.45
C THR A 116 17.74 -7.10 5.22
N GLN A 117 18.66 -6.13 5.08
CA GLN A 117 18.43 -4.76 5.58
C GLN A 117 17.18 -4.13 4.98
N GLY A 118 17.03 -4.22 3.66
CA GLY A 118 15.83 -3.73 2.99
C GLY A 118 14.54 -4.42 3.49
N ALA A 119 14.59 -5.73 3.73
CA ALA A 119 13.46 -6.48 4.29
C ALA A 119 13.12 -6.02 5.72
N GLY A 120 14.12 -5.80 6.59
CA GLY A 120 13.92 -5.30 7.95
C GLY A 120 13.30 -3.89 7.96
N LEU A 121 13.79 -2.99 7.07
CA LEU A 121 13.20 -1.65 6.94
C LEU A 121 11.73 -1.72 6.48
N ILE A 122 11.40 -2.53 5.46
CA ILE A 122 10.02 -2.67 4.97
C ILE A 122 9.11 -3.34 6.01
N TRP A 123 9.67 -4.24 6.83
CA TRP A 123 8.94 -4.80 7.96
C TRP A 123 8.54 -3.73 8.98
N MET A 124 9.49 -2.90 9.40
CA MET A 124 9.24 -1.78 10.32
C MET A 124 8.29 -0.73 9.70
N ASP A 125 8.44 -0.46 8.41
CA ASP A 125 7.56 0.40 7.63
C ASP A 125 6.10 -0.08 7.71
N PHE A 126 5.87 -1.35 7.43
CA PHE A 126 4.55 -1.95 7.49
C PHE A 126 3.99 -1.96 8.92
N TYR A 127 4.82 -2.33 9.91
CA TYR A 127 4.41 -2.36 11.31
C TYR A 127 3.96 -0.97 11.83
N ILE A 128 4.76 0.08 11.58
CA ILE A 128 4.42 1.44 12.00
C ILE A 128 3.18 1.95 11.24
N ASN A 129 3.10 1.68 9.94
CA ASN A 129 1.93 2.05 9.14
C ASN A 129 0.63 1.45 9.67
N GLU A 130 0.62 0.15 10.01
CA GLU A 130 -0.56 -0.55 10.53
C GLU A 130 -1.00 0.01 11.89
N ILE A 131 -0.05 0.27 12.80
CA ILE A 131 -0.36 0.89 14.11
C ILE A 131 -0.99 2.28 13.91
N VAL A 132 -0.41 3.11 13.04
CA VAL A 132 -0.93 4.45 12.79
C VAL A 132 -2.28 4.39 12.07
N LEU A 133 -2.46 3.50 11.11
CA LEU A 133 -3.73 3.30 10.40
C LEU A 133 -4.85 2.94 11.37
N VAL A 134 -4.62 1.94 12.22
CA VAL A 134 -5.60 1.50 13.24
C VAL A 134 -5.88 2.62 14.22
N GLY A 135 -4.83 3.29 14.73
CA GLY A 135 -4.99 4.39 15.69
C GLY A 135 -5.79 5.57 15.13
N VAL A 136 -5.46 6.02 13.93
CA VAL A 136 -6.16 7.13 13.25
C VAL A 136 -7.59 6.73 12.91
N THR A 137 -7.80 5.52 12.39
CA THR A 137 -9.15 5.04 12.04
C THR A 137 -10.03 4.89 13.27
N LEU A 138 -9.51 4.32 14.35
CA LEU A 138 -10.23 4.18 15.62
C LEU A 138 -10.58 5.56 16.22
N PHE A 139 -9.64 6.51 16.17
CA PHE A 139 -9.88 7.88 16.66
C PHE A 139 -11.05 8.53 15.91
N PHE A 140 -11.07 8.52 14.58
CA PHE A 140 -12.13 9.12 13.79
C PHE A 140 -13.44 8.33 13.88
N PHE A 141 -13.38 7.00 14.01
CA PHE A 141 -14.57 6.17 14.25
C PHE A 141 -15.25 6.55 15.56
N LEU A 142 -14.50 6.65 16.67
CA LEU A 142 -15.04 7.06 17.96
C LEU A 142 -15.60 8.48 17.93
N LEU A 143 -14.89 9.39 17.25
CA LEU A 143 -15.32 10.80 17.13
C LEU A 143 -16.63 10.95 16.33
N LYS A 144 -16.86 10.07 15.37
CA LYS A 144 -18.01 10.09 14.44
C LYS A 144 -18.88 8.84 14.52
N MET A 145 -18.90 8.20 15.67
CA MET A 145 -19.65 6.94 15.90
C MET A 145 -21.13 7.05 15.51
N ALA A 146 -21.73 8.24 15.66
CA ALA A 146 -23.12 8.48 15.27
C ALA A 146 -23.37 8.34 13.74
N SER A 147 -22.33 8.52 12.90
CA SER A 147 -22.42 8.35 11.45
C SER A 147 -22.37 6.88 11.01
N PHE A 148 -21.96 5.96 11.90
CA PHE A 148 -21.82 4.52 11.65
C PHE A 148 -22.99 3.72 12.22
N ARG A 149 -24.23 4.22 12.12
CA ARG A 149 -25.42 3.59 12.71
C ARG A 149 -25.87 2.31 12.01
N SER A 150 -25.38 2.01 10.82
CA SER A 150 -25.73 0.77 10.11
C SER A 150 -25.05 -0.44 10.78
N PRO A 151 -25.80 -1.46 11.22
CA PRO A 151 -25.21 -2.67 11.80
C PRO A 151 -24.21 -3.36 10.88
N SER A 152 -24.44 -3.33 9.57
CA SER A 152 -23.52 -3.91 8.57
C SER A 152 -22.20 -3.17 8.51
N ILE A 153 -22.19 -1.82 8.55
CA ILE A 153 -20.98 -1.01 8.56
C ILE A 153 -20.20 -1.26 9.86
N THR A 154 -20.88 -1.29 11.00
CA THR A 154 -20.26 -1.57 12.31
C THR A 154 -19.63 -2.96 12.35
N LEU A 155 -20.28 -3.98 11.77
CA LEU A 155 -19.73 -5.33 11.68
C LEU A 155 -18.47 -5.38 10.83
N VAL A 156 -18.49 -4.77 9.64
CA VAL A 156 -17.31 -4.70 8.76
C VAL A 156 -16.16 -3.94 9.44
N PHE A 157 -16.47 -2.87 10.20
CA PHE A 157 -15.49 -2.16 11.02
C PHE A 157 -14.86 -3.08 12.08
N ALA A 158 -15.68 -3.79 12.84
CA ALA A 158 -15.21 -4.69 13.89
C ALA A 158 -14.32 -5.82 13.32
N ILE A 159 -14.71 -6.42 12.19
CA ILE A 159 -13.91 -7.44 11.49
C ILE A 159 -12.58 -6.82 11.05
N GLY A 160 -12.61 -5.65 10.41
CA GLY A 160 -11.41 -4.94 9.98
C GLY A 160 -10.46 -4.63 11.14
N LEU A 161 -11.01 -4.16 12.25
CA LEU A 161 -10.24 -3.86 13.46
C LEU A 161 -9.56 -5.13 14.03
N VAL A 162 -10.30 -6.23 14.18
CA VAL A 162 -9.75 -7.50 14.66
C VAL A 162 -8.65 -8.01 13.74
N VAL A 163 -8.86 -7.99 12.42
CA VAL A 163 -7.85 -8.43 11.45
C VAL A 163 -6.59 -7.57 11.54
N ASN A 164 -6.72 -6.26 11.55
CA ASN A 164 -5.55 -5.36 11.61
C ASN A 164 -4.81 -5.47 12.96
N ILE A 165 -5.52 -5.58 14.09
CA ILE A 165 -4.89 -5.84 15.39
C ILE A 165 -4.16 -7.19 15.39
N SER A 166 -4.74 -8.22 14.78
CA SER A 166 -4.09 -9.54 14.66
C SER A 166 -2.81 -9.48 13.82
N ILE A 167 -2.81 -8.68 12.74
CA ILE A 167 -1.61 -8.42 11.92
C ILE A 167 -0.54 -7.72 12.76
N ILE A 168 -0.90 -6.65 13.48
CA ILE A 168 0.03 -5.91 14.35
C ILE A 168 0.61 -6.84 15.42
N ALA A 169 -0.23 -7.65 16.07
CA ALA A 169 0.21 -8.60 17.08
C ALA A 169 1.17 -9.64 16.50
N LEU A 170 0.87 -10.18 15.32
CA LEU A 170 1.74 -11.13 14.62
C LEU A 170 3.10 -10.50 14.29
N LEU A 171 3.11 -9.28 13.76
CA LEU A 171 4.32 -8.55 13.44
C LEU A 171 5.16 -8.25 14.68
N TRP A 172 4.51 -7.85 15.78
CA TRP A 172 5.18 -7.62 17.06
C TRP A 172 5.80 -8.89 17.65
N ILE A 173 5.03 -9.99 17.68
CA ILE A 173 5.51 -11.30 18.15
C ILE A 173 6.75 -11.76 17.37
N MET A 174 6.76 -11.54 16.06
CA MET A 174 7.90 -11.92 15.22
C MET A 174 9.18 -11.11 15.54
N VAL A 175 9.06 -9.88 16.01
CA VAL A 175 10.21 -9.04 16.40
C VAL A 175 10.68 -9.38 17.84
N GLU A 176 9.73 -9.48 18.78
CA GLU A 176 10.01 -9.66 20.21
C GLU A 176 10.51 -11.08 20.52
N TYR A 177 10.03 -12.08 19.77
CA TYR A 177 10.36 -13.49 20.01
C TYR A 177 11.13 -14.12 18.84
N PRO A 178 12.42 -13.77 18.65
CA PRO A 178 13.24 -14.30 17.55
C PRO A 178 13.26 -15.84 17.50
N LYS A 179 13.16 -16.51 18.64
CA LYS A 179 13.11 -17.97 18.72
C LYS A 179 11.92 -18.58 17.97
N LEU A 180 10.78 -17.88 17.91
CA LEU A 180 9.58 -18.38 17.24
C LEU A 180 9.76 -18.51 15.73
N TYR A 181 10.30 -17.49 15.06
CA TYR A 181 10.53 -17.61 13.61
C TYR A 181 11.64 -18.61 13.29
N HIS A 182 12.66 -18.79 14.16
CA HIS A 182 13.64 -19.87 14.01
C HIS A 182 12.98 -21.25 14.11
N ILE A 183 12.07 -21.44 15.07
CA ILE A 183 11.30 -22.70 15.21
C ILE A 183 10.46 -22.95 13.97
N ILE A 184 9.68 -21.93 13.54
CA ILE A 184 8.81 -22.03 12.37
C ILE A 184 9.63 -22.30 11.11
N PHE A 185 10.75 -21.59 10.91
CA PHE A 185 11.63 -21.79 9.76
C PHE A 185 12.24 -23.19 9.76
N ASN A 186 12.78 -23.63 10.88
CA ASN A 186 13.35 -24.97 11.01
C ASN A 186 12.30 -26.06 10.74
N TRP A 187 11.07 -25.86 11.20
CA TRP A 187 9.95 -26.77 10.95
C TRP A 187 9.60 -26.83 9.45
N ILE A 188 9.53 -25.66 8.76
CA ILE A 188 9.32 -25.57 7.32
C ILE A 188 10.45 -26.28 6.57
N ILE A 189 11.72 -26.05 6.92
CA ILE A 189 12.89 -26.70 6.30
C ILE A 189 12.86 -28.20 6.54
N MET A 190 12.42 -28.64 7.73
CA MET A 190 12.27 -30.06 8.05
C MET A 190 11.21 -30.72 7.14
N ILE A 191 10.04 -30.10 6.96
CA ILE A 191 8.97 -30.61 6.09
C ILE A 191 9.44 -30.65 4.63
N LEU A 192 9.99 -29.53 4.12
CA LEU A 192 10.49 -29.46 2.75
C LEU A 192 11.64 -30.45 2.47
N GLY A 193 12.44 -30.72 3.49
CA GLY A 193 13.50 -31.72 3.42
C GLY A 193 12.95 -33.16 3.41
N LYS A 194 11.87 -33.47 4.15
CA LYS A 194 11.15 -34.75 4.05
C LYS A 194 10.54 -34.95 2.66
N LEU A 195 10.08 -33.91 2.03
CA LEU A 195 9.54 -33.91 0.66
C LEU A 195 10.62 -33.93 -0.43
N ARG A 196 11.91 -34.10 -0.08
CA ARG A 196 13.09 -34.12 -0.97
C ARG A 196 13.27 -32.86 -1.86
N PHE A 197 12.64 -31.74 -1.51
CA PHE A 197 12.83 -30.47 -2.22
C PHE A 197 14.15 -29.76 -1.85
N ILE A 198 14.79 -30.14 -0.75
CA ILE A 198 16.01 -29.52 -0.23
C ILE A 198 17.10 -30.56 -0.04
N LYS A 199 18.26 -30.36 -0.72
CA LYS A 199 19.41 -31.28 -0.66
C LYS A 199 20.38 -30.98 0.48
N ASN A 200 20.58 -29.68 0.87
CA ASN A 200 21.55 -29.25 1.87
C ASN A 200 20.87 -28.36 2.94
N LYS A 201 20.29 -29.00 3.96
CA LYS A 201 19.54 -28.33 5.05
C LYS A 201 20.43 -27.43 5.89
N GLU A 202 21.61 -27.89 6.27
CA GLU A 202 22.57 -27.22 7.16
C GLU A 202 23.01 -25.86 6.56
N LYS A 203 23.44 -25.88 5.30
CA LYS A 203 23.86 -24.67 4.58
C LYS A 203 22.73 -23.63 4.45
N ILE A 204 21.47 -24.08 4.34
CA ILE A 204 20.31 -23.19 4.28
C ILE A 204 20.05 -22.58 5.67
N ILE A 205 20.15 -23.37 6.74
CA ILE A 205 19.97 -22.91 8.12
C ILE A 205 21.07 -21.90 8.52
N GLU A 206 22.33 -22.20 8.21
CA GLU A 206 23.45 -21.28 8.45
C GLU A 206 23.29 -19.96 7.69
N GLY A 207 22.98 -20.06 6.39
CA GLY A 207 22.73 -18.87 5.56
C GLY A 207 21.51 -18.05 6.04
N TRP A 208 20.48 -18.69 6.58
CA TRP A 208 19.33 -18.04 7.21
C TRP A 208 19.74 -17.31 8.48
N ASN A 209 20.47 -17.95 9.37
CA ASN A 209 20.91 -17.36 10.63
C ASN A 209 21.76 -16.09 10.39
N ALA A 210 22.69 -16.16 9.44
CA ALA A 210 23.51 -14.99 9.07
C ALA A 210 22.65 -13.83 8.50
N GLN A 211 21.61 -14.16 7.71
CA GLN A 211 20.71 -13.14 7.16
C GLN A 211 19.77 -12.55 8.22
N MET A 212 19.37 -13.31 9.22
CA MET A 212 18.52 -12.83 10.31
C MET A 212 19.23 -11.80 11.20
N VAL A 213 20.53 -11.89 11.38
CA VAL A 213 21.30 -10.84 12.08
C VAL A 213 21.11 -9.50 11.36
N HIS A 214 21.34 -9.44 10.07
CA HIS A 214 21.18 -8.19 9.29
C HIS A 214 19.74 -7.69 9.22
N PHE A 215 18.75 -8.59 9.27
CA PHE A 215 17.35 -8.21 9.38
C PHE A 215 17.07 -7.55 10.74
N HIS A 216 17.53 -8.19 11.81
CA HIS A 216 17.35 -7.68 13.17
C HIS A 216 18.06 -6.34 13.37
N ASP A 217 19.30 -6.20 12.90
CA ASP A 217 20.04 -4.95 12.94
C ASP A 217 19.27 -3.80 12.25
N ALA A 218 18.63 -4.10 11.13
CA ALA A 218 17.83 -3.10 10.42
C ALA A 218 16.53 -2.72 11.17
N VAL A 219 15.88 -3.69 11.81
CA VAL A 219 14.72 -3.46 12.67
C VAL A 219 15.15 -2.61 13.88
N GLU A 220 16.24 -2.98 14.57
CA GLU A 220 16.76 -2.30 15.76
C GLU A 220 17.23 -0.86 15.43
N ALA A 221 17.84 -0.65 14.27
CA ALA A 221 18.25 0.68 13.82
C ALA A 221 17.08 1.68 13.75
N VAL A 222 15.86 1.19 13.53
CA VAL A 222 14.64 2.02 13.56
C VAL A 222 13.98 1.95 14.93
N ALA A 223 13.70 0.75 15.46
CA ALA A 223 12.97 0.53 16.70
C ALA A 223 13.71 1.07 17.94
N GLY A 224 15.04 0.93 17.98
CA GLY A 224 15.88 1.42 19.07
C GLY A 224 15.93 2.96 19.18
N ASN A 225 15.53 3.68 18.13
CA ASN A 225 15.49 5.13 18.13
C ASN A 225 14.04 5.65 18.27
N ARG A 226 13.59 5.89 19.50
CA ARG A 226 12.23 6.36 19.79
C ARG A 226 11.86 7.66 19.05
N ILE A 227 12.80 8.60 18.92
CA ILE A 227 12.55 9.87 18.20
C ILE A 227 12.32 9.59 16.72
N LEU A 228 13.07 8.68 16.13
CA LEU A 228 12.90 8.25 14.76
C LEU A 228 11.53 7.59 14.55
N VAL A 229 11.12 6.68 15.42
CA VAL A 229 9.80 6.02 15.37
C VAL A 229 8.67 7.05 15.45
N ILE A 230 8.74 7.98 16.41
CA ILE A 230 7.73 9.07 16.56
C ILE A 230 7.68 9.92 15.29
N LYS A 231 8.83 10.29 14.73
CA LYS A 231 8.91 11.08 13.49
C LYS A 231 8.28 10.34 12.30
N ILE A 232 8.56 9.05 12.15
CA ILE A 232 7.97 8.21 11.11
C ILE A 232 6.46 8.09 11.32
N ALA A 233 6.00 7.83 12.55
CA ALA A 233 4.58 7.75 12.89
C ALA A 233 3.85 9.07 12.58
N ALA A 234 4.43 10.22 12.94
CA ALA A 234 3.87 11.53 12.62
C ALA A 234 3.76 11.77 11.10
N LEU A 235 4.77 11.36 10.32
CA LEU A 235 4.70 11.43 8.86
C LEU A 235 3.64 10.47 8.29
N TYR A 236 3.44 9.31 8.90
CA TYR A 236 2.33 8.43 8.52
C TYR A 236 0.97 9.05 8.83
N VAL A 237 0.79 9.71 9.97
CA VAL A 237 -0.44 10.47 10.27
C VAL A 237 -0.69 11.51 9.17
N VAL A 238 0.33 12.31 8.81
CA VAL A 238 0.21 13.30 7.72
C VAL A 238 -0.17 12.62 6.40
N ARG A 239 0.52 11.55 6.03
CA ARG A 239 0.26 10.78 4.80
C ARG A 239 -1.18 10.25 4.75
N LEU A 240 -1.66 9.64 5.85
CA LEU A 240 -3.01 9.10 5.94
C LEU A 240 -4.07 10.19 5.92
N LEU A 241 -3.86 11.30 6.63
CA LEU A 241 -4.78 12.43 6.60
C LEU A 241 -4.88 13.04 5.20
N MET A 242 -3.76 13.20 4.48
CA MET A 242 -3.80 13.63 3.07
C MET A 242 -4.62 12.67 2.22
N TYR A 243 -4.46 11.37 2.40
CA TYR A 243 -5.22 10.36 1.69
C TYR A 243 -6.71 10.38 2.06
N PHE A 244 -7.05 10.49 3.35
CA PHE A 244 -8.43 10.47 3.83
C PHE A 244 -9.20 11.76 3.54
N THR A 245 -8.52 12.89 3.37
CA THR A 245 -9.15 14.15 2.94
C THR A 245 -9.46 14.19 1.44
N THR A 246 -8.87 13.30 0.64
CA THR A 246 -9.07 13.28 -0.82
C THR A 246 -10.54 13.18 -1.23
N PRO A 247 -11.40 12.32 -0.65
CA PRO A 247 -12.81 12.27 -1.01
C PRO A 247 -13.53 13.60 -0.75
N TYR A 248 -13.25 14.29 0.35
CA TYR A 248 -13.86 15.58 0.64
C TYR A 248 -13.47 16.64 -0.38
N ILE A 249 -12.18 16.71 -0.75
CA ILE A 249 -11.68 17.65 -1.76
C ILE A 249 -12.35 17.36 -3.11
N ILE A 250 -12.47 16.09 -3.49
CA ILE A 250 -13.15 15.70 -4.73
C ILE A 250 -14.63 16.11 -4.67
N ALA A 251 -15.33 15.89 -3.57
CA ALA A 251 -16.73 16.28 -3.41
C ALA A 251 -16.92 17.78 -3.61
N GLN A 252 -16.06 18.61 -3.02
CA GLN A 252 -16.06 20.07 -3.20
C GLN A 252 -15.80 20.46 -4.67
N LEU A 253 -14.81 19.84 -5.31
CA LEU A 253 -14.46 20.13 -6.70
C LEU A 253 -15.53 19.64 -7.70
N LEU A 254 -16.29 18.61 -7.35
CA LEU A 254 -17.48 18.16 -8.10
C LEU A 254 -18.69 19.07 -7.92
N GLY A 255 -18.65 20.00 -6.96
CA GLY A 255 -19.79 20.86 -6.64
C GLY A 255 -20.90 20.13 -5.90
N LEU A 256 -20.60 19.01 -5.24
CA LEU A 256 -21.56 18.31 -4.38
C LEU A 256 -21.90 19.18 -3.17
N GLN A 257 -23.16 19.09 -2.71
CA GLN A 257 -23.65 19.85 -1.56
C GLN A 257 -23.08 19.25 -0.23
N VAL A 258 -21.80 19.55 0.02
CA VAL A 258 -21.06 19.08 1.21
C VAL A 258 -20.60 20.28 2.02
N SER A 259 -21.01 20.35 3.29
CA SER A 259 -20.61 21.40 4.21
C SER A 259 -19.30 21.09 4.93
N PHE A 260 -18.66 22.13 5.48
CA PHE A 260 -17.43 21.94 6.28
C PHE A 260 -17.69 21.11 7.55
N SER A 261 -18.90 21.11 8.09
CA SER A 261 -19.26 20.27 9.25
C SER A 261 -19.14 18.76 8.97
N GLN A 262 -19.23 18.33 7.69
CA GLN A 262 -19.07 16.95 7.26
C GLN A 262 -17.61 16.55 6.99
N PHE A 263 -16.65 17.48 7.08
CA PHE A 263 -15.22 17.22 6.81
C PHE A 263 -14.67 16.03 7.62
N LEU A 264 -14.90 16.04 8.94
CA LEU A 264 -14.43 14.93 9.81
C LEU A 264 -15.17 13.62 9.55
N GLU A 265 -16.41 13.68 9.09
CA GLU A 265 -17.17 12.49 8.69
C GLU A 265 -16.56 11.85 7.44
N PHE A 266 -16.20 12.67 6.44
CA PHE A 266 -15.51 12.18 5.24
C PHE A 266 -14.17 11.51 5.57
N ILE A 267 -13.38 12.07 6.50
CA ILE A 267 -12.13 11.44 6.97
C ILE A 267 -12.44 10.09 7.65
N ALA A 268 -13.44 10.04 8.53
CA ALA A 268 -13.84 8.81 9.22
C ALA A 268 -14.26 7.72 8.22
N LEU A 269 -15.09 8.06 7.23
CA LEU A 269 -15.55 7.12 6.20
C LEU A 269 -14.38 6.65 5.31
N ALA A 270 -13.49 7.56 4.91
CA ALA A 270 -12.30 7.22 4.10
C ALA A 270 -11.31 6.31 4.87
N SER A 271 -11.10 6.59 6.16
CA SER A 271 -10.24 5.76 7.00
C SER A 271 -10.81 4.35 7.20
N PHE A 272 -12.12 4.24 7.35
CA PHE A 272 -12.84 2.97 7.41
C PHE A 272 -12.66 2.15 6.11
N VAL A 273 -12.87 2.76 4.94
CA VAL A 273 -12.63 2.11 3.64
C VAL A 273 -11.20 1.62 3.53
N SER A 274 -10.23 2.43 3.98
CA SER A 274 -8.81 2.09 3.95
C SER A 274 -8.48 0.88 4.82
N MET A 275 -8.99 0.85 6.06
CA MET A 275 -8.80 -0.24 6.99
C MET A 275 -9.45 -1.54 6.47
N ALA A 276 -10.63 -1.46 5.88
CA ALA A 276 -11.31 -2.62 5.31
C ALA A 276 -10.57 -3.19 4.09
N ASN A 277 -9.84 -2.38 3.34
CA ASN A 277 -9.08 -2.83 2.18
C ASN A 277 -7.87 -3.72 2.53
N THR A 278 -7.35 -3.66 3.76
CA THR A 278 -6.19 -4.45 4.19
C THR A 278 -6.43 -5.96 4.06
N PHE A 279 -7.67 -6.42 4.23
CA PHE A 279 -7.99 -7.85 4.16
C PHE A 279 -8.63 -8.30 2.84
N VAL A 280 -8.71 -7.45 1.82
CA VAL A 280 -9.24 -7.82 0.51
C VAL A 280 -8.16 -8.52 -0.32
N PRO A 281 -8.28 -9.84 -0.61
CA PRO A 281 -7.24 -10.60 -1.28
C PRO A 281 -7.25 -10.44 -2.82
N LEU A 282 -7.69 -9.30 -3.32
CA LEU A 282 -7.74 -8.98 -4.74
C LEU A 282 -6.62 -8.02 -5.13
N PRO A 283 -6.10 -8.09 -6.37
CA PRO A 283 -5.13 -7.13 -6.87
C PRO A 283 -5.68 -5.70 -6.79
N GLY A 284 -4.94 -4.80 -6.11
CA GLY A 284 -5.38 -3.44 -5.85
C GLY A 284 -6.69 -3.31 -5.06
N ALA A 285 -7.15 -4.39 -4.40
CA ALA A 285 -8.47 -4.51 -3.77
C ALA A 285 -9.64 -4.09 -4.69
N SER A 286 -9.43 -4.22 -6.03
CA SER A 286 -10.38 -3.74 -7.05
C SER A 286 -11.71 -4.48 -6.99
N GLY A 287 -12.80 -3.77 -7.25
CA GLY A 287 -14.18 -4.24 -7.10
C GLY A 287 -14.69 -4.05 -5.68
N ALA A 288 -14.02 -4.63 -4.68
CA ALA A 288 -14.44 -4.52 -3.28
C ALA A 288 -14.29 -3.09 -2.74
N THR A 289 -13.17 -2.42 -3.04
CA THR A 289 -12.94 -1.03 -2.64
C THR A 289 -13.97 -0.08 -3.22
N GLU A 290 -14.28 -0.21 -4.53
CA GLU A 290 -15.24 0.62 -5.24
C GLU A 290 -16.65 0.43 -4.65
N GLY A 291 -17.04 -0.84 -4.46
CA GLY A 291 -18.34 -1.17 -3.86
C GLY A 291 -18.47 -0.64 -2.44
N LEU A 292 -17.46 -0.87 -1.59
CA LEU A 292 -17.44 -0.38 -0.20
C LEU A 292 -17.44 1.15 -0.14
N PHE A 293 -16.64 1.81 -0.98
CA PHE A 293 -16.59 3.27 -1.05
C PHE A 293 -17.97 3.85 -1.38
N VAL A 294 -18.61 3.35 -2.45
CA VAL A 294 -19.94 3.82 -2.84
C VAL A 294 -20.98 3.51 -1.75
N LEU A 295 -20.94 2.30 -1.16
CA LEU A 295 -21.85 1.93 -0.08
C LEU A 295 -21.76 2.92 1.09
N VAL A 296 -20.56 3.22 1.54
CA VAL A 296 -20.32 4.04 2.74
C VAL A 296 -20.62 5.52 2.45
N PHE A 297 -20.09 6.08 1.37
CA PHE A 297 -20.30 7.50 1.05
C PHE A 297 -21.71 7.80 0.53
N SER A 298 -22.43 6.82 0.00
CA SER A 298 -23.83 7.04 -0.43
C SER A 298 -24.77 7.43 0.73
N THR A 299 -24.42 7.11 1.96
CA THR A 299 -25.17 7.50 3.17
C THR A 299 -25.15 9.01 3.42
N VAL A 300 -24.12 9.70 2.88
CA VAL A 300 -23.90 11.15 3.10
C VAL A 300 -24.24 11.97 1.87
N ILE A 301 -23.89 11.50 0.67
CA ILE A 301 -24.00 12.28 -0.57
C ILE A 301 -24.84 11.60 -1.66
N GLY A 302 -25.53 10.52 -1.31
CA GLY A 302 -26.33 9.73 -2.25
C GLY A 302 -25.47 8.89 -3.22
N LYS A 303 -26.09 7.90 -3.86
CA LYS A 303 -25.42 6.89 -4.69
C LYS A 303 -24.67 7.49 -5.89
N ALA A 304 -25.32 8.43 -6.61
CA ALA A 304 -24.73 9.06 -7.80
C ALA A 304 -23.51 9.94 -7.43
N GLY A 305 -23.61 10.74 -6.37
CA GLY A 305 -22.51 11.55 -5.85
C GLY A 305 -21.32 10.68 -5.39
N ALA A 306 -21.59 9.64 -4.62
CA ALA A 306 -20.57 8.70 -4.14
C ALA A 306 -19.87 7.96 -5.30
N ALA A 307 -20.61 7.55 -6.32
CA ALA A 307 -20.06 6.89 -7.51
C ALA A 307 -19.19 7.84 -8.35
N SER A 308 -19.62 9.09 -8.58
CA SER A 308 -18.83 10.10 -9.27
C SER A 308 -17.53 10.40 -8.52
N MET A 309 -17.62 10.60 -7.20
CA MET A 309 -16.48 10.85 -6.33
C MET A 309 -15.49 9.67 -6.34
N MET A 310 -15.99 8.44 -6.30
CA MET A 310 -15.19 7.22 -6.32
C MET A 310 -14.33 7.09 -7.59
N ILE A 311 -14.87 7.46 -8.76
CA ILE A 311 -14.11 7.42 -10.03
C ILE A 311 -12.87 8.31 -9.95
N PHE A 312 -13.02 9.57 -9.54
CA PHE A 312 -11.91 10.52 -9.41
C PHE A 312 -10.95 10.11 -8.28
N TRP A 313 -11.48 9.59 -7.18
CA TRP A 313 -10.67 9.11 -6.08
C TRP A 313 -9.77 7.95 -6.50
N ARG A 314 -10.32 6.93 -7.18
CA ARG A 314 -9.52 5.81 -7.73
C ARG A 314 -8.54 6.29 -8.80
N PHE A 315 -8.96 7.20 -9.66
CA PHE A 315 -8.08 7.76 -10.67
C PHE A 315 -6.84 8.40 -10.04
N ALA A 316 -7.03 9.27 -9.07
CA ALA A 316 -5.95 10.05 -8.46
C ALA A 316 -5.09 9.23 -7.49
N THR A 317 -5.70 8.35 -6.67
CA THR A 317 -5.00 7.67 -5.58
C THR A 317 -4.51 6.27 -5.94
N PHE A 318 -5.03 5.67 -7.01
CA PHE A 318 -4.66 4.32 -7.44
C PHE A 318 -4.08 4.30 -8.86
N TYR A 319 -4.84 4.71 -9.88
CA TYR A 319 -4.39 4.53 -11.28
C TYR A 319 -3.20 5.43 -11.64
N VAL A 320 -3.22 6.70 -11.26
CA VAL A 320 -2.11 7.61 -11.58
C VAL A 320 -0.82 7.18 -10.88
N PRO A 321 -0.78 6.90 -9.56
CA PRO A 321 0.41 6.33 -8.91
C PRO A 321 0.87 5.00 -9.50
N LEU A 322 -0.07 4.13 -9.88
CA LEU A 322 0.23 2.86 -10.55
C LEU A 322 0.98 3.08 -11.88
N LEU A 323 0.47 3.97 -12.74
CA LEU A 323 1.07 4.28 -14.03
C LEU A 323 2.45 4.93 -13.89
N VAL A 324 2.57 5.90 -12.99
CA VAL A 324 3.86 6.57 -12.69
C VAL A 324 4.88 5.57 -12.16
N GLY A 325 4.49 4.72 -11.21
CA GLY A 325 5.34 3.67 -10.66
C GLY A 325 5.73 2.62 -11.70
N GLY A 326 4.80 2.23 -12.57
CA GLY A 326 5.04 1.31 -13.68
C GLY A 326 6.06 1.85 -14.69
N PHE A 327 5.93 3.13 -15.06
CA PHE A 327 6.88 3.80 -15.95
C PHE A 327 8.29 3.83 -15.35
N ILE A 328 8.41 4.18 -14.06
CA ILE A 328 9.70 4.18 -13.35
C ILE A 328 10.28 2.77 -13.28
N PHE A 329 9.47 1.75 -12.97
CA PHE A 329 9.89 0.36 -12.90
C PHE A 329 10.43 -0.17 -14.24
N ILE A 330 9.75 0.15 -15.34
CA ILE A 330 10.19 -0.24 -16.70
C ILE A 330 11.52 0.46 -17.06
N ARG A 331 11.66 1.76 -16.75
CA ARG A 331 12.91 2.49 -16.99
C ARG A 331 14.10 1.88 -16.25
N LEU A 332 13.94 1.55 -14.98
CA LEU A 332 15.00 0.92 -14.18
C LEU A 332 15.42 -0.44 -14.73
N LYS A 333 14.48 -1.25 -15.23
CA LYS A 333 14.80 -2.52 -15.90
C LYS A 333 15.56 -2.33 -17.23
N ARG A 334 15.21 -1.30 -18.00
CA ARG A 334 15.82 -1.02 -19.31
C ARG A 334 17.26 -0.55 -19.15
N VAL A 335 17.53 0.38 -18.24
CA VAL A 335 18.89 0.87 -17.94
C VAL A 335 19.80 -0.29 -17.54
N ARG A 336 19.31 -1.24 -16.73
CA ARG A 336 20.11 -2.41 -16.35
C ARG A 336 20.43 -3.33 -17.52
N ARG A 337 19.48 -3.55 -18.47
CA ARG A 337 19.77 -4.40 -19.66
C ARG A 337 20.85 -3.79 -20.54
N VAL A 338 20.86 -2.47 -20.68
CA VAL A 338 21.88 -1.77 -21.44
C VAL A 338 23.23 -1.87 -20.73
N ALA A 339 23.30 -1.61 -19.42
CA ALA A 339 24.54 -1.72 -18.66
C ALA A 339 25.16 -3.14 -18.69
N ILE A 340 24.33 -4.20 -18.56
CA ILE A 340 24.81 -5.58 -18.66
C ILE A 340 25.31 -5.89 -20.08
N ALA A 341 24.62 -5.39 -21.12
CA ALA A 341 25.05 -5.59 -22.51
C ALA A 341 26.39 -4.89 -22.77
N GLU A 342 26.59 -3.66 -22.24
CA GLU A 342 27.86 -2.93 -22.37
C GLU A 342 29.01 -3.61 -21.59
N GLU A 343 28.74 -4.18 -20.41
CA GLU A 343 29.71 -4.94 -19.61
C GLU A 343 30.11 -6.24 -20.33
N THR A 344 29.14 -6.95 -20.90
CA THR A 344 29.38 -8.18 -21.69
C THR A 344 30.20 -7.89 -22.98
N ILE A 345 29.99 -6.74 -23.62
CA ILE A 345 30.74 -6.35 -24.81
C ILE A 345 32.21 -6.00 -24.42
N LYS A 346 32.40 -5.29 -23.28
CA LYS A 346 33.76 -4.98 -22.79
C LYS A 346 34.56 -6.20 -22.35
N ASP A 347 33.89 -7.27 -21.90
CA ASP A 347 34.55 -8.53 -21.53
C ASP A 347 34.88 -9.39 -22.75
N LEU A 348 34.42 -9.01 -23.94
CA LEU A 348 34.68 -9.71 -25.23
C LEU A 348 35.72 -8.97 -26.11
N GLU A 349 36.07 -7.73 -25.79
CA GLU A 349 37.18 -6.92 -26.40
C GLU A 349 38.49 -7.11 -25.60
#